data_6abb3cd340177ce3729c400a5d3456d5
#
_entry.id   6abb3cd340177ce3729c400a5d3456d5
#
_cell.length_a   1.000
_cell.length_b   1.000
_cell.length_c   1.000
_cell.angle_alpha   90.00
_cell.angle_beta   90.00
_cell.angle_gamma   90.00
#
_symmetry.space_group_name_H-M   'P 1'
#
loop_
_entity.id
_entity.type
_entity.pdbx_description
1 polymer ?
#
loop_
_entity_poly.entity_id
_entity_poly.type
_entity_poly.pdbx_seq_one_letter_code
_entity_poly.pdbx_strand_id
1 'polypeptide(L)'
;VFEIDVAHLDEQLEDVIGELLSGAGAVAIRGAFDDAAVADARAVIMEQSAEADKETHFQGANKDTIHLQRRVWNLLAKGKVFEDMVQHPHVVKVTSAFLGNQFHLGSIAANRLLPGGPGQEPHIDYPYWDMYEAQGFPARINSSFPMNLQVTIPLDPFNEVSGASAFLAGSQNDLRYPEVGDRDMFYESCERMAGDPGDAIIFNGMTWHCAMANNSDHDRSAVLIEYLPKFVIPLEDQLSGVPQDVVDRASPLLQRLMGVDRPYPKLFDEAQGENTIGRD
;
A
#
# COMPACT_ATOMS: atom_id res chain seq x y z
N VAL A 1 2.71 -10.72 -13.16
CA VAL A 1 2.64 -10.84 -11.68
C VAL A 1 2.91 -12.29 -11.30
N PHE A 2 3.77 -12.54 -10.31
CA PHE A 2 3.94 -13.85 -9.68
C PHE A 2 2.72 -14.13 -8.79
N GLU A 3 2.10 -15.31 -8.96
CA GLU A 3 0.85 -15.67 -8.29
C GLU A 3 1.04 -16.91 -7.43
N ILE A 4 0.51 -16.86 -6.21
CA ILE A 4 0.48 -17.99 -5.30
C ILE A 4 -0.90 -18.12 -4.63
N ASP A 5 -1.30 -19.33 -4.31
CA ASP A 5 -2.43 -19.58 -3.40
C ASP A 5 -1.97 -19.35 -1.96
N VAL A 6 -2.81 -18.71 -1.14
CA VAL A 6 -2.51 -18.42 0.26
C VAL A 6 -2.12 -19.66 1.06
N ALA A 7 -2.67 -20.83 0.71
CA ALA A 7 -2.34 -22.09 1.36
C ALA A 7 -0.87 -22.53 1.18
N HIS A 8 -0.19 -22.02 0.15
CA HIS A 8 1.22 -22.32 -0.14
C HIS A 8 2.19 -21.21 0.27
N LEU A 9 1.70 -20.14 0.88
CA LEU A 9 2.53 -18.97 1.24
C LEU A 9 3.73 -19.37 2.12
N ASP A 10 3.54 -20.29 3.06
CA ASP A 10 4.61 -20.70 3.98
C ASP A 10 5.76 -21.41 3.26
N GLU A 11 5.44 -22.19 2.23
CA GLU A 11 6.40 -22.96 1.44
C GLU A 11 7.11 -22.08 0.39
N GLN A 12 6.43 -21.03 -0.10
CA GLN A 12 6.90 -20.17 -1.19
C GLN A 12 7.31 -18.78 -0.73
N LEU A 13 7.46 -18.54 0.58
CA LEU A 13 7.79 -17.22 1.10
C LEU A 13 9.11 -16.66 0.55
N GLU A 14 10.13 -17.51 0.38
CA GLU A 14 11.42 -17.09 -0.18
C GLU A 14 11.27 -16.65 -1.65
N ASP A 15 10.45 -17.35 -2.43
CA ASP A 15 10.16 -16.99 -3.82
C ASP A 15 9.40 -15.66 -3.89
N VAL A 16 8.40 -15.47 -3.00
CA VAL A 16 7.65 -14.20 -2.88
C VAL A 16 8.60 -13.03 -2.60
N ILE A 17 9.52 -13.19 -1.65
CA ILE A 17 10.50 -12.14 -1.32
C ILE A 17 11.49 -11.92 -2.47
N GLY A 18 11.94 -12.98 -3.14
CA GLY A 18 12.78 -12.91 -4.32
C GLY A 18 12.13 -12.09 -5.44
N GLU A 19 10.84 -12.36 -5.71
CA GLU A 19 10.06 -11.62 -6.71
C GLU A 19 9.90 -10.13 -6.36
N LEU A 20 9.61 -9.82 -5.09
CA LEU A 20 9.48 -8.43 -4.63
C LEU A 20 10.80 -7.66 -4.67
N LEU A 21 11.93 -8.29 -4.39
CA LEU A 21 13.24 -7.63 -4.34
C LEU A 21 13.89 -7.50 -5.72
N SER A 22 13.95 -8.58 -6.48
CA SER A 22 14.76 -8.68 -7.69
C SER A 22 14.06 -9.28 -8.91
N GLY A 23 12.85 -9.81 -8.72
CA GLY A 23 12.01 -10.32 -9.79
C GLY A 23 11.11 -9.25 -10.39
N ALA A 24 9.81 -9.57 -10.55
CA ALA A 24 8.84 -8.67 -11.15
C ALA A 24 8.55 -7.42 -10.31
N GLY A 25 8.80 -7.44 -8.99
CA GLY A 25 8.49 -6.37 -8.07
C GLY A 25 7.06 -6.38 -7.54
N ALA A 26 6.23 -7.33 -7.99
CA ALA A 26 4.85 -7.48 -7.57
C ALA A 26 4.44 -8.97 -7.51
N VAL A 27 3.65 -9.31 -6.50
CA VAL A 27 3.11 -10.66 -6.28
C VAL A 27 1.62 -10.59 -5.95
N ALA A 28 0.86 -11.63 -6.29
CA ALA A 28 -0.55 -11.77 -5.92
C ALA A 28 -0.73 -13.03 -5.07
N ILE A 29 -1.20 -12.85 -3.83
CA ILE A 29 -1.59 -13.93 -2.92
C ILE A 29 -3.09 -14.13 -3.06
N ARG A 30 -3.49 -15.23 -3.68
CA ARG A 30 -4.88 -15.55 -3.97
C ARG A 30 -5.61 -16.04 -2.73
N GLY A 31 -6.82 -15.52 -2.50
CA GLY A 31 -7.68 -15.93 -1.39
C GLY A 31 -7.15 -15.53 -0.01
N ALA A 32 -6.41 -14.44 0.09
CA ALA A 32 -5.85 -13.97 1.37
C ALA A 32 -6.91 -13.56 2.38
N PHE A 33 -8.02 -12.96 1.93
CA PHE A 33 -9.12 -12.47 2.77
C PHE A 33 -10.43 -13.17 2.41
N ASP A 34 -11.25 -13.43 3.41
CA ASP A 34 -12.55 -14.07 3.20
C ASP A 34 -13.63 -13.09 2.68
N ASP A 35 -14.69 -13.65 2.15
CA ASP A 35 -15.82 -12.90 1.57
C ASP A 35 -16.49 -11.96 2.60
N ALA A 36 -16.50 -12.32 3.88
CA ALA A 36 -17.11 -11.50 4.92
C ALA A 36 -16.30 -10.23 5.16
N ALA A 37 -14.96 -10.34 5.26
CA ALA A 37 -14.08 -9.21 5.40
C ALA A 37 -14.16 -8.27 4.17
N VAL A 38 -14.24 -8.83 2.97
CA VAL A 38 -14.41 -8.07 1.73
C VAL A 38 -15.74 -7.33 1.73
N ALA A 39 -16.84 -7.99 2.08
CA ALA A 39 -18.17 -7.38 2.11
C ALA A 39 -18.27 -6.26 3.15
N ASP A 40 -17.74 -6.48 4.35
CA ASP A 40 -17.74 -5.48 5.43
C ASP A 40 -16.93 -4.24 5.04
N ALA A 41 -15.70 -4.43 4.52
CA ALA A 41 -14.87 -3.33 4.07
C ALA A 41 -15.54 -2.55 2.93
N ARG A 42 -16.11 -3.27 1.95
CA ARG A 42 -16.82 -2.67 0.82
C ARG A 42 -18.00 -1.84 1.27
N ALA A 43 -18.82 -2.32 2.22
CA ALA A 43 -19.98 -1.60 2.73
C ALA A 43 -19.56 -0.25 3.34
N VAL A 44 -18.54 -0.23 4.19
CA VAL A 44 -18.02 1.01 4.79
C VAL A 44 -17.48 1.96 3.71
N ILE A 45 -16.73 1.46 2.74
CA ILE A 45 -16.17 2.32 1.68
C ILE A 45 -17.26 2.91 0.80
N MET A 46 -18.30 2.15 0.46
CA MET A 46 -19.44 2.65 -0.31
C MET A 46 -20.16 3.77 0.41
N GLU A 47 -20.37 3.65 1.72
CA GLU A 47 -20.99 4.67 2.56
C GLU A 47 -20.12 5.93 2.65
N GLN A 48 -18.84 5.76 3.01
CA GLN A 48 -17.89 6.87 3.21
C GLN A 48 -17.54 7.63 1.92
N SER A 49 -17.68 6.98 0.78
CA SER A 49 -17.40 7.54 -0.55
C SER A 49 -18.68 7.82 -1.35
N ALA A 50 -19.84 7.95 -0.71
CA ALA A 50 -21.11 8.22 -1.39
C ALA A 50 -21.07 9.54 -2.19
N GLU A 51 -20.34 10.54 -1.67
CA GLU A 51 -20.09 11.81 -2.33
C GLU A 51 -18.61 11.97 -2.66
N ALA A 52 -18.29 12.75 -3.69
CA ALA A 52 -16.89 13.06 -4.04
C ALA A 52 -16.29 13.96 -2.96
N ASP A 53 -15.11 13.57 -2.47
CA ASP A 53 -14.28 14.46 -1.68
C ASP A 53 -13.69 15.57 -2.58
N LYS A 54 -13.84 16.82 -2.17
CA LYS A 54 -13.35 17.96 -2.93
C LYS A 54 -11.84 18.15 -2.83
N GLU A 55 -11.22 17.51 -1.85
CA GLU A 55 -9.80 17.68 -1.52
C GLU A 55 -8.92 16.52 -2.03
N THR A 56 -9.51 15.48 -2.59
CA THR A 56 -8.74 14.35 -3.11
C THR A 56 -8.09 14.71 -4.44
N HIS A 57 -6.80 14.97 -4.40
CA HIS A 57 -5.99 15.25 -5.58
C HIS A 57 -5.04 14.09 -5.86
N PHE A 58 -5.10 13.56 -7.09
CA PHE A 58 -4.11 12.62 -7.60
C PHE A 58 -3.30 13.25 -8.70
N GLN A 59 -2.00 13.02 -8.66
CA GLN A 59 -1.09 13.44 -9.72
C GLN A 59 -1.51 12.82 -11.06
N GLY A 60 -1.53 13.64 -12.11
CA GLY A 60 -1.82 13.19 -13.47
C GLY A 60 -3.30 12.91 -13.78
N ALA A 61 -4.19 12.96 -12.78
CA ALA A 61 -5.60 12.77 -13.04
C ALA A 61 -6.20 13.94 -13.85
N ASN A 62 -7.02 13.62 -14.84
CA ASN A 62 -7.79 14.62 -15.57
C ASN A 62 -8.72 15.35 -14.60
N LYS A 63 -8.60 16.67 -14.51
CA LYS A 63 -9.40 17.51 -13.59
C LYS A 63 -10.90 17.40 -13.83
N ASP A 64 -11.32 17.12 -15.06
CA ASP A 64 -12.73 17.01 -15.41
C ASP A 64 -13.37 15.71 -14.89
N THR A 65 -12.57 14.66 -14.70
CA THR A 65 -13.02 13.33 -14.24
C THR A 65 -12.53 12.94 -12.87
N ILE A 66 -11.78 13.81 -12.18
CA ILE A 66 -11.21 13.51 -10.86
C ILE A 66 -12.29 13.19 -9.81
N HIS A 67 -13.50 13.75 -9.94
CA HIS A 67 -14.64 13.47 -9.07
C HIS A 67 -15.14 12.02 -9.16
N LEU A 68 -14.73 11.28 -10.20
CA LEU A 68 -15.00 9.85 -10.36
C LEU A 68 -14.03 8.96 -9.59
N GLN A 69 -12.97 9.54 -9.04
CA GLN A 69 -12.06 8.88 -8.12
C GLN A 69 -12.35 9.37 -6.71
N ARG A 70 -12.71 8.45 -5.82
CA ARG A 70 -13.11 8.75 -4.45
C ARG A 70 -12.19 8.05 -3.48
N ARG A 71 -11.40 8.82 -2.74
CA ARG A 71 -10.49 8.30 -1.72
C ARG A 71 -11.14 8.37 -0.35
N VAL A 72 -10.92 7.35 0.45
CA VAL A 72 -11.32 7.32 1.87
C VAL A 72 -10.06 7.11 2.70
N TRP A 73 -9.74 8.10 3.51
CA TRP A 73 -8.59 8.08 4.42
C TRP A 73 -9.00 7.68 5.83
N ASN A 74 -8.01 7.43 6.69
CA ASN A 74 -8.17 7.15 8.11
C ASN A 74 -9.12 5.98 8.37
N LEU A 75 -8.89 4.86 7.69
CA LEU A 75 -9.78 3.70 7.75
C LEU A 75 -9.81 3.02 9.11
N LEU A 76 -8.74 3.09 9.91
CA LEU A 76 -8.72 2.53 11.27
C LEU A 76 -9.79 3.18 12.18
N ALA A 77 -10.18 4.43 11.91
CA ALA A 77 -11.27 5.11 12.62
C ALA A 77 -12.66 4.74 12.08
N LYS A 78 -12.78 4.00 10.98
CA LYS A 78 -14.03 3.78 10.26
C LYS A 78 -14.57 2.37 10.36
N GLY A 79 -13.81 1.42 10.86
CA GLY A 79 -14.31 0.06 11.06
C GLY A 79 -13.24 -0.93 11.50
N LYS A 80 -13.68 -1.87 12.36
CA LYS A 80 -12.81 -2.92 12.90
C LYS A 80 -12.21 -3.80 11.78
N VAL A 81 -12.91 -3.99 10.68
CA VAL A 81 -12.42 -4.77 9.54
C VAL A 81 -11.07 -4.27 9.03
N PHE A 82 -10.83 -2.96 9.06
CA PHE A 82 -9.56 -2.38 8.63
C PHE A 82 -8.44 -2.62 9.65
N GLU A 83 -8.77 -2.65 10.96
CA GLU A 83 -7.82 -3.05 11.99
C GLU A 83 -7.38 -4.52 11.78
N ASP A 84 -8.31 -5.39 11.39
CA ASP A 84 -8.03 -6.80 11.12
C ASP A 84 -7.24 -6.97 9.81
N MET A 85 -7.55 -6.20 8.78
CA MET A 85 -6.83 -6.24 7.50
C MET A 85 -5.35 -5.86 7.64
N VAL A 86 -5.01 -4.80 8.39
CA VAL A 86 -3.61 -4.39 8.58
C VAL A 86 -2.80 -5.35 9.45
N GLN A 87 -3.47 -6.21 10.19
CA GLN A 87 -2.86 -7.23 11.05
C GLN A 87 -2.96 -8.63 10.45
N HIS A 88 -3.47 -8.76 9.22
CA HIS A 88 -3.74 -10.07 8.64
C HIS A 88 -2.46 -10.93 8.61
N PRO A 89 -2.48 -12.16 9.14
CA PRO A 89 -1.27 -12.96 9.36
C PRO A 89 -0.41 -13.15 8.09
N HIS A 90 -1.03 -13.38 6.94
CA HIS A 90 -0.32 -13.58 5.67
C HIS A 90 0.35 -12.29 5.18
N VAL A 91 -0.33 -11.16 5.31
CA VAL A 91 0.24 -9.84 4.95
C VAL A 91 1.40 -9.48 5.88
N VAL A 92 1.20 -9.65 7.20
CA VAL A 92 2.23 -9.41 8.22
C VAL A 92 3.45 -10.31 8.02
N LYS A 93 3.24 -11.57 7.62
CA LYS A 93 4.34 -12.51 7.32
C LYS A 93 5.23 -11.99 6.19
N VAL A 94 4.63 -11.62 5.05
CA VAL A 94 5.38 -11.08 3.90
C VAL A 94 6.04 -9.76 4.28
N THR A 95 5.32 -8.87 4.96
CA THR A 95 5.86 -7.58 5.40
C THR A 95 7.07 -7.75 6.33
N SER A 96 6.98 -8.67 7.29
CA SER A 96 8.09 -8.96 8.22
C SER A 96 9.31 -9.53 7.51
N ALA A 97 9.10 -10.41 6.51
CA ALA A 97 10.19 -10.98 5.73
C ALA A 97 10.84 -9.95 4.80
N PHE A 98 10.06 -9.00 4.28
CA PHE A 98 10.53 -7.98 3.36
C PHE A 98 11.16 -6.75 4.05
N LEU A 99 10.51 -6.19 5.07
CA LEU A 99 10.94 -4.96 5.79
C LEU A 99 11.69 -5.25 7.10
N GLY A 100 11.75 -6.50 7.54
CA GLY A 100 12.17 -6.84 8.89
C GLY A 100 11.05 -6.65 9.92
N ASN A 101 11.27 -7.07 11.16
CA ASN A 101 10.23 -7.07 12.21
C ASN A 101 9.87 -5.69 12.76
N GLN A 102 10.65 -4.65 12.44
CA GLN A 102 10.44 -3.29 12.92
C GLN A 102 9.82 -2.42 11.81
N PHE A 103 8.54 -2.66 11.53
CA PHE A 103 7.76 -1.88 10.57
C PHE A 103 6.50 -1.32 11.21
N HIS A 104 5.89 -0.35 10.54
CA HIS A 104 4.64 0.28 10.93
C HIS A 104 3.79 0.63 9.68
N LEU A 105 2.58 1.11 9.89
CA LEU A 105 1.76 1.63 8.81
C LEU A 105 2.31 2.97 8.32
N GLY A 106 2.49 3.09 7.01
CA GLY A 106 2.65 4.35 6.32
C GLY A 106 1.30 5.02 6.11
N SER A 107 0.35 4.24 5.60
CA SER A 107 -1.04 4.67 5.42
C SER A 107 -1.98 3.47 5.32
N ILE A 108 -3.28 3.71 5.55
CA ILE A 108 -4.35 2.82 5.15
C ILE A 108 -5.51 3.63 4.58
N ALA A 109 -5.74 3.50 3.29
CA ALA A 109 -6.78 4.22 2.58
C ALA A 109 -7.58 3.29 1.67
N ALA A 110 -8.73 3.75 1.18
CA ALA A 110 -9.42 3.08 0.10
C ALA A 110 -9.56 4.00 -1.11
N ASN A 111 -9.61 3.38 -2.27
CA ASN A 111 -9.89 4.07 -3.51
C ASN A 111 -11.08 3.40 -4.20
N ARG A 112 -12.14 4.17 -4.44
CA ARG A 112 -13.28 3.78 -5.25
C ARG A 112 -13.23 4.56 -6.56
N LEU A 113 -13.05 3.83 -7.65
CA LEU A 113 -13.02 4.39 -9.00
C LEU A 113 -14.32 4.06 -9.71
N LEU A 114 -15.11 5.09 -9.99
CA LEU A 114 -16.38 4.95 -10.69
C LEU A 114 -16.15 4.68 -12.19
N PRO A 115 -17.16 4.20 -12.94
CA PRO A 115 -17.10 4.09 -14.39
C PRO A 115 -16.63 5.40 -15.06
N GLY A 116 -15.66 5.30 -15.96
CA GLY A 116 -15.01 6.46 -16.60
C GLY A 116 -13.99 7.19 -15.70
N GLY A 117 -13.73 6.69 -14.50
CA GLY A 117 -12.74 7.29 -13.60
C GLY A 117 -11.33 7.22 -14.20
N PRO A 118 -10.48 8.24 -13.92
CA PRO A 118 -9.18 8.39 -14.57
C PRO A 118 -8.12 7.44 -14.03
N GLY A 119 -7.09 7.21 -14.84
CA GLY A 119 -5.83 6.65 -14.39
C GLY A 119 -4.91 7.68 -13.73
N GLN A 120 -3.70 7.24 -13.40
CA GLN A 120 -2.60 8.06 -12.89
C GLN A 120 -1.41 7.99 -13.84
N GLU A 121 -0.50 8.94 -13.73
CA GLU A 121 0.80 8.84 -14.38
C GLU A 121 1.68 7.80 -13.67
N PRO A 122 2.60 7.12 -14.38
CA PRO A 122 3.56 6.22 -13.77
C PRO A 122 4.40 6.90 -12.70
N HIS A 123 4.53 6.27 -11.53
CA HIS A 123 5.26 6.79 -10.37
C HIS A 123 5.83 5.65 -9.54
N ILE A 124 6.57 6.02 -8.51
CA ILE A 124 6.93 5.18 -7.37
C ILE A 124 6.32 5.78 -6.10
N ASP A 125 6.04 4.96 -5.09
CA ASP A 125 5.43 5.42 -3.85
C ASP A 125 6.44 5.90 -2.81
N TYR A 126 7.71 5.67 -3.02
CA TYR A 126 8.76 6.07 -2.10
C TYR A 126 10.02 6.52 -2.85
N PRO A 127 10.71 7.57 -2.38
CA PRO A 127 10.38 8.48 -1.28
C PRO A 127 9.34 9.52 -1.67
N TYR A 128 8.48 9.91 -0.72
CA TYR A 128 7.39 10.87 -0.98
C TYR A 128 7.80 12.33 -0.96
N TRP A 129 8.97 12.68 -0.45
CA TRP A 129 9.28 14.03 -0.02
C TRP A 129 9.25 15.10 -1.09
N ASP A 130 9.28 14.74 -2.33
CA ASP A 130 8.88 15.70 -3.36
C ASP A 130 8.61 15.04 -4.72
N MET A 131 7.41 14.54 -4.87
CA MET A 131 6.97 13.98 -6.15
C MET A 131 6.90 15.03 -7.27
N TYR A 132 6.94 16.31 -6.92
CA TYR A 132 6.85 17.42 -7.86
C TYR A 132 8.21 18.04 -8.23
N GLU A 133 9.23 17.77 -7.42
CA GLU A 133 10.58 18.25 -7.67
C GLU A 133 11.55 17.08 -7.82
N ALA A 134 11.61 16.50 -9.02
CA ALA A 134 12.54 15.42 -9.36
C ALA A 134 14.01 15.74 -9.00
N GLN A 135 14.33 17.02 -8.84
CA GLN A 135 15.65 17.51 -8.41
C GLN A 135 15.94 17.26 -6.92
N GLY A 136 14.90 17.08 -6.08
CA GLY A 136 15.06 16.70 -4.67
C GLY A 136 15.39 15.21 -4.48
N PHE A 137 15.26 14.42 -5.53
CA PHE A 137 15.53 12.99 -5.47
C PHE A 137 17.02 12.70 -5.31
N PRO A 138 17.43 11.77 -4.43
CA PRO A 138 18.81 11.28 -4.43
C PRO A 138 19.16 10.75 -5.81
N ALA A 139 20.35 11.03 -6.29
CA ALA A 139 20.82 10.62 -7.61
C ALA A 139 20.79 9.09 -7.82
N ARG A 140 20.75 8.32 -6.72
CA ARG A 140 20.54 6.87 -6.71
C ARG A 140 19.91 6.42 -5.40
N ILE A 141 18.93 5.55 -5.51
CA ILE A 141 18.32 4.85 -4.38
C ILE A 141 18.78 3.40 -4.43
N ASN A 142 19.19 2.85 -3.30
CA ASN A 142 19.61 1.46 -3.23
C ASN A 142 18.38 0.56 -3.00
N SER A 143 17.98 -0.23 -4.00
CA SER A 143 16.85 -1.16 -3.92
C SER A 143 17.11 -2.38 -3.04
N SER A 144 18.36 -2.67 -2.68
CA SER A 144 18.68 -3.75 -1.75
C SER A 144 18.29 -3.46 -0.30
N PHE A 145 17.81 -2.25 -0.03
CA PHE A 145 17.26 -1.86 1.24
C PHE A 145 15.81 -1.39 1.05
N PRO A 146 14.82 -2.29 1.16
CA PRO A 146 13.44 -1.95 0.92
C PRO A 146 12.91 -0.98 1.98
N MET A 147 12.24 0.08 1.54
CA MET A 147 11.75 1.15 2.41
C MET A 147 10.25 1.32 2.38
N ASN A 148 9.56 0.55 1.54
CA ASN A 148 8.12 0.63 1.36
C ASN A 148 7.60 -0.68 0.78
N LEU A 149 6.52 -1.19 1.36
CA LEU A 149 5.74 -2.31 0.83
C LEU A 149 4.29 -1.88 0.71
N GLN A 150 3.74 -2.02 -0.48
CA GLN A 150 2.35 -1.71 -0.78
C GLN A 150 1.52 -2.99 -0.85
N VAL A 151 0.30 -2.93 -0.33
CA VAL A 151 -0.70 -3.99 -0.42
C VAL A 151 -2.00 -3.41 -0.96
N THR A 152 -2.47 -3.94 -2.07
CA THR A 152 -3.79 -3.64 -2.63
C THR A 152 -4.70 -4.84 -2.39
N ILE A 153 -5.83 -4.61 -1.74
CA ILE A 153 -6.87 -5.63 -1.50
C ILE A 153 -8.08 -5.24 -2.35
N PRO A 154 -8.30 -5.92 -3.48
CA PRO A 154 -9.50 -5.71 -4.29
C PRO A 154 -10.78 -6.01 -3.49
N LEU A 155 -11.79 -5.17 -3.63
CA LEU A 155 -13.13 -5.36 -3.08
C LEU A 155 -14.18 -5.54 -4.19
N ASP A 156 -13.79 -5.26 -5.43
CA ASP A 156 -14.51 -5.51 -6.68
C ASP A 156 -13.53 -6.19 -7.66
N PRO A 157 -13.97 -6.82 -8.75
CA PRO A 157 -13.10 -7.40 -9.75
C PRO A 157 -12.04 -6.41 -10.24
N PHE A 158 -10.77 -6.75 -10.07
CA PHE A 158 -9.62 -5.90 -10.35
C PHE A 158 -8.90 -6.44 -11.57
N ASN A 159 -9.31 -6.00 -12.76
CA ASN A 159 -8.83 -6.49 -14.04
C ASN A 159 -8.55 -5.34 -15.02
N GLU A 160 -8.14 -5.66 -16.22
CA GLU A 160 -7.77 -4.67 -17.23
C GLU A 160 -8.92 -3.71 -17.54
N VAL A 161 -10.15 -4.20 -17.64
CA VAL A 161 -11.32 -3.37 -17.99
C VAL A 161 -11.72 -2.47 -16.83
N SER A 162 -11.70 -2.98 -15.59
CA SER A 162 -12.01 -2.20 -14.38
C SER A 162 -10.87 -1.26 -13.95
N GLY A 163 -9.73 -1.28 -14.65
CA GLY A 163 -8.61 -0.39 -14.39
C GLY A 163 -7.67 -0.89 -13.29
N ALA A 164 -7.39 -2.20 -13.26
CA ALA A 164 -6.32 -2.75 -12.41
C ALA A 164 -5.02 -1.98 -12.64
N SER A 165 -4.26 -1.72 -11.56
CA SER A 165 -3.01 -0.98 -11.62
C SER A 165 -2.05 -1.61 -12.61
N ALA A 166 -1.43 -0.78 -13.44
CA ALA A 166 -0.33 -1.19 -14.29
C ALA A 166 1.00 -1.08 -13.53
N PHE A 167 1.95 -1.94 -13.86
CA PHE A 167 3.31 -1.86 -13.32
C PHE A 167 4.33 -2.32 -14.36
N LEU A 168 5.55 -1.83 -14.25
CA LEU A 168 6.67 -2.26 -15.08
C LEU A 168 7.52 -3.26 -14.31
N ALA A 169 7.49 -4.52 -14.75
CA ALA A 169 8.21 -5.60 -14.07
C ALA A 169 9.72 -5.32 -14.02
N GLY A 170 10.32 -5.49 -12.83
CA GLY A 170 11.74 -5.29 -12.59
C GLY A 170 12.18 -3.84 -12.41
N SER A 171 11.30 -2.86 -12.58
CA SER A 171 11.65 -1.42 -12.54
C SER A 171 12.09 -0.93 -11.16
N GLN A 172 11.80 -1.65 -10.09
CA GLN A 172 12.35 -1.35 -8.76
C GLN A 172 13.89 -1.36 -8.74
N ASN A 173 14.52 -1.99 -9.72
CA ASN A 173 15.97 -2.05 -9.86
C ASN A 173 16.56 -0.84 -10.60
N ASP A 174 15.74 -0.01 -11.23
CA ASP A 174 16.19 1.19 -11.96
C ASP A 174 16.65 2.30 -11.01
N LEU A 175 16.21 2.26 -9.76
CA LEU A 175 16.64 3.16 -8.68
C LEU A 175 16.44 4.63 -9.03
N ARG A 176 15.37 4.94 -9.75
CA ARG A 176 15.00 6.30 -10.15
C ARG A 176 13.49 6.44 -10.28
N TYR A 177 13.03 7.66 -10.26
CA TYR A 177 11.66 8.01 -10.58
C TYR A 177 11.43 7.90 -12.10
N PRO A 178 10.26 7.42 -12.59
CA PRO A 178 9.94 7.47 -14.00
C PRO A 178 9.83 8.93 -14.48
N GLU A 179 10.42 9.22 -15.64
CA GLU A 179 10.38 10.53 -16.27
C GLU A 179 9.31 10.56 -17.36
N VAL A 180 8.98 11.77 -17.84
CA VAL A 180 8.03 11.94 -18.96
C VAL A 180 8.45 11.14 -20.20
N GLY A 181 9.75 11.02 -20.45
CA GLY A 181 10.30 10.25 -21.56
C GLY A 181 10.15 8.73 -21.45
N ASP A 182 9.87 8.21 -20.25
CA ASP A 182 9.65 6.78 -20.02
C ASP A 182 8.20 6.34 -20.28
N ARG A 183 7.30 7.29 -20.46
CA ARG A 183 5.86 7.05 -20.51
C ARG A 183 5.45 6.05 -21.60
N ASP A 184 5.91 6.25 -22.81
CA ASP A 184 5.55 5.38 -23.94
C ASP A 184 6.06 3.96 -23.69
N MET A 185 7.32 3.82 -23.28
CA MET A 185 7.92 2.53 -22.92
C MET A 185 7.16 1.85 -21.77
N PHE A 186 6.77 2.60 -20.74
CA PHE A 186 5.98 2.06 -19.64
C PHE A 186 4.65 1.46 -20.16
N TYR A 187 3.86 2.20 -20.92
CA TYR A 187 2.56 1.72 -21.40
C TYR A 187 2.65 0.62 -22.45
N GLU A 188 3.74 0.54 -23.20
CA GLU A 188 4.00 -0.56 -24.15
C GLU A 188 4.41 -1.87 -23.46
N SER A 189 5.02 -1.79 -22.26
CA SER A 189 5.64 -2.92 -21.59
C SER A 189 5.00 -3.30 -20.24
N CYS A 190 4.05 -2.48 -19.74
CA CYS A 190 3.45 -2.73 -18.44
C CYS A 190 2.56 -3.97 -18.40
N GLU A 191 2.57 -4.62 -17.25
CA GLU A 191 1.63 -5.68 -16.88
C GLU A 191 0.52 -5.14 -15.96
N ARG A 192 -0.48 -5.98 -15.66
CA ARG A 192 -1.57 -5.62 -14.75
C ARG A 192 -1.45 -6.37 -13.44
N MET A 193 -1.62 -5.65 -12.35
CA MET A 193 -1.80 -6.20 -11.01
C MET A 193 -3.25 -6.68 -10.83
N ALA A 194 -3.66 -7.68 -11.62
CA ALA A 194 -5.03 -8.18 -11.60
C ALA A 194 -5.29 -9.08 -10.39
N GLY A 195 -6.52 -9.08 -9.88
CA GLY A 195 -6.94 -9.93 -8.77
C GLY A 195 -8.45 -9.98 -8.61
N ASP A 196 -8.91 -10.99 -7.87
CA ASP A 196 -10.29 -11.14 -7.44
C ASP A 196 -10.50 -10.48 -6.07
N PRO A 197 -11.75 -10.15 -5.68
CA PRO A 197 -12.05 -9.68 -4.34
C PRO A 197 -11.49 -10.61 -3.28
N GLY A 198 -10.74 -10.06 -2.32
CA GLY A 198 -10.10 -10.81 -1.24
C GLY A 198 -8.68 -11.31 -1.52
N ASP A 199 -8.13 -11.10 -2.71
CA ASP A 199 -6.71 -11.31 -2.95
C ASP A 199 -5.87 -10.23 -2.24
N ALA A 200 -4.59 -10.52 -1.97
CA ALA A 200 -3.62 -9.52 -1.57
C ALA A 200 -2.60 -9.33 -2.70
N ILE A 201 -2.65 -8.19 -3.36
CA ILE A 201 -1.66 -7.80 -4.37
C ILE A 201 -0.60 -6.97 -3.65
N ILE A 202 0.61 -7.52 -3.55
CA ILE A 202 1.71 -6.93 -2.79
C ILE A 202 2.80 -6.51 -3.76
N PHE A 203 3.34 -5.30 -3.62
CA PHE A 203 4.41 -4.82 -4.47
C PHE A 203 5.41 -3.94 -3.73
N ASN A 204 6.63 -3.94 -4.23
CA ASN A 204 7.68 -3.05 -3.76
C ASN A 204 7.36 -1.61 -4.18
N GLY A 205 7.34 -0.67 -3.23
CA GLY A 205 7.00 0.72 -3.50
C GLY A 205 7.92 1.43 -4.50
N MET A 206 9.08 0.86 -4.79
CA MET A 206 9.99 1.32 -5.86
C MET A 206 9.61 0.82 -7.25
N THR A 207 8.69 -0.14 -7.37
CA THR A 207 8.20 -0.61 -8.67
C THR A 207 7.41 0.50 -9.34
N TRP A 208 7.75 0.84 -10.58
CA TRP A 208 6.99 1.83 -11.36
C TRP A 208 5.60 1.31 -11.61
N HIS A 209 4.62 2.07 -11.21
CA HIS A 209 3.22 1.68 -11.33
C HIS A 209 2.30 2.88 -11.48
N CYS A 210 1.06 2.62 -11.87
CA CYS A 210 0.01 3.62 -11.87
C CYS A 210 -1.38 2.97 -11.81
N ALA A 211 -2.37 3.69 -11.31
CA ALA A 211 -3.77 3.31 -11.52
C ALA A 211 -4.14 3.50 -13.00
N MET A 212 -4.95 2.57 -13.53
CA MET A 212 -5.50 2.68 -14.88
C MET A 212 -6.96 3.12 -14.84
N ALA A 213 -7.43 3.70 -15.95
CA ALA A 213 -8.81 4.15 -16.07
C ALA A 213 -9.80 2.99 -15.93
N ASN A 214 -10.92 3.22 -15.26
CA ASN A 214 -12.01 2.27 -15.17
C ASN A 214 -12.91 2.40 -16.43
N ASN A 215 -12.78 1.45 -17.34
CA ASN A 215 -13.56 1.37 -18.57
C ASN A 215 -14.73 0.38 -18.45
N SER A 216 -14.99 -0.14 -17.24
CA SER A 216 -16.14 -1.00 -16.98
C SER A 216 -17.40 -0.19 -16.66
N ASP A 217 -18.53 -0.86 -16.54
CA ASP A 217 -19.83 -0.28 -16.18
C ASP A 217 -20.12 -0.35 -14.67
N HIS A 218 -19.15 -0.76 -13.86
CA HIS A 218 -19.27 -0.88 -12.41
C HIS A 218 -18.11 -0.20 -11.69
N ASP A 219 -18.32 0.07 -10.40
CA ASP A 219 -17.29 0.63 -9.53
C ASP A 219 -16.16 -0.37 -9.32
N ARG A 220 -14.96 0.16 -9.14
CA ARG A 220 -13.79 -0.62 -8.73
C ARG A 220 -13.24 -0.03 -7.43
N SER A 221 -13.43 -0.79 -6.35
CA SER A 221 -12.96 -0.42 -5.02
C SER A 221 -11.83 -1.32 -4.56
N ALA A 222 -10.87 -0.75 -3.86
CA ALA A 222 -9.78 -1.47 -3.22
C ALA A 222 -9.35 -0.78 -1.92
N VAL A 223 -8.90 -1.58 -0.95
CA VAL A 223 -8.15 -1.08 0.21
C VAL A 223 -6.67 -1.05 -0.16
N LEU A 224 -6.00 0.03 0.19
CA LEU A 224 -4.59 0.26 -0.06
C LEU A 224 -3.89 0.42 1.28
N ILE A 225 -2.91 -0.44 1.54
CA ILE A 225 -2.14 -0.43 2.78
C ILE A 225 -0.68 -0.23 2.43
N GLU A 226 -0.04 0.68 3.13
CA GLU A 226 1.39 0.91 3.05
C GLU A 226 2.05 0.50 4.36
N TYR A 227 3.14 -0.25 4.25
CA TYR A 227 4.02 -0.56 5.36
C TYR A 227 5.40 0.03 5.13
N LEU A 228 5.98 0.60 6.19
CA LEU A 228 7.27 1.27 6.17
C LEU A 228 8.17 0.73 7.28
N PRO A 229 9.49 0.71 7.09
CA PRO A 229 10.42 0.52 8.20
C PRO A 229 10.22 1.59 9.27
N LYS A 230 10.45 1.26 10.53
CA LYS A 230 10.18 2.13 11.70
C LYS A 230 10.85 3.50 11.63
N PHE A 231 11.96 3.65 10.90
CA PHE A 231 12.70 4.91 10.77
C PHE A 231 12.19 5.81 9.63
N VAL A 232 11.20 5.37 8.85
CA VAL A 232 10.56 6.17 7.81
C VAL A 232 9.31 6.84 8.37
N ILE A 233 9.11 8.12 8.06
CA ILE A 233 7.93 8.88 8.50
C ILE A 233 6.71 8.41 7.71
N PRO A 234 5.56 8.11 8.35
CA PRO A 234 4.35 7.69 7.66
C PRO A 234 3.67 8.84 6.90
N LEU A 235 2.89 8.46 5.90
CA LEU A 235 2.05 9.41 5.17
C LEU A 235 0.84 9.86 5.99
N GLU A 236 0.26 8.97 6.82
CA GLU A 236 -0.84 9.29 7.72
C GLU A 236 -0.39 9.30 9.20
N ASP A 237 -0.82 10.30 9.95
CA ASP A 237 -0.71 10.31 11.40
C ASP A 237 -1.86 9.48 12.00
N GLN A 238 -1.62 8.17 12.13
CA GLN A 238 -2.62 7.24 12.65
C GLN A 238 -3.06 7.58 14.07
N LEU A 239 -2.13 8.06 14.92
CA LEU A 239 -2.45 8.34 16.33
C LEU A 239 -3.35 9.56 16.49
N SER A 240 -3.17 10.60 15.67
CA SER A 240 -4.03 11.78 15.72
C SER A 240 -5.39 11.56 15.04
N GLY A 241 -5.44 10.63 14.09
CA GLY A 241 -6.65 10.36 13.29
C GLY A 241 -7.59 9.33 13.90
N VAL A 242 -7.10 8.46 14.80
CA VAL A 242 -7.85 7.31 15.33
C VAL A 242 -8.44 7.66 16.70
N PRO A 243 -9.72 7.31 16.99
CA PRO A 243 -10.31 7.49 18.31
C PRO A 243 -9.53 6.79 19.43
N GLN A 244 -9.46 7.41 20.61
CA GLN A 244 -8.66 6.90 21.73
C GLN A 244 -9.07 5.48 22.16
N ASP A 245 -10.36 5.14 22.10
CA ASP A 245 -10.85 3.81 22.44
C ASP A 245 -10.32 2.72 21.49
N VAL A 246 -10.05 3.06 20.22
CA VAL A 246 -9.40 2.14 19.27
C VAL A 246 -7.96 1.90 19.69
N VAL A 247 -7.23 2.95 20.08
CA VAL A 247 -5.86 2.85 20.57
C VAL A 247 -5.78 2.01 21.84
N ASP A 248 -6.72 2.25 22.78
CA ASP A 248 -6.73 1.59 24.09
C ASP A 248 -7.01 0.07 24.00
N ARG A 249 -7.84 -0.35 23.03
CA ARG A 249 -8.20 -1.75 22.80
C ARG A 249 -7.32 -2.47 21.78
N ALA A 250 -6.40 -1.75 21.15
CA ALA A 250 -5.55 -2.29 20.10
C ALA A 250 -4.65 -3.40 20.62
N SER A 251 -4.45 -4.43 19.79
CA SER A 251 -3.45 -5.46 20.04
C SER A 251 -2.04 -4.86 20.09
N PRO A 252 -1.05 -5.51 20.70
CA PRO A 252 0.34 -5.02 20.66
C PRO A 252 0.85 -4.79 19.23
N LEU A 253 0.42 -5.63 18.28
CA LEU A 253 0.77 -5.44 16.87
C LEU A 253 0.13 -4.18 16.29
N LEU A 254 -1.17 -3.96 16.52
CA LEU A 254 -1.85 -2.78 16.02
C LEU A 254 -1.30 -1.49 16.65
N GLN A 255 -0.99 -1.50 17.94
CA GLN A 255 -0.33 -0.38 18.61
C GLN A 255 1.01 -0.04 17.95
N ARG A 256 1.84 -1.05 17.63
CA ARG A 256 3.09 -0.87 16.90
C ARG A 256 2.81 -0.30 15.49
N LEU A 257 1.84 -0.87 14.77
CA LEU A 257 1.48 -0.41 13.42
C LEU A 257 1.02 1.05 13.42
N MET A 258 0.26 1.48 14.42
CA MET A 258 -0.15 2.88 14.59
C MET A 258 0.99 3.79 15.06
N GLY A 259 2.11 3.23 15.52
CA GLY A 259 3.25 4.01 16.00
C GLY A 259 3.14 4.45 17.46
N VAL A 260 2.35 3.76 18.30
CA VAL A 260 2.25 4.05 19.74
C VAL A 260 3.62 3.90 20.43
N ASP A 261 4.46 2.98 19.96
CA ASP A 261 5.81 2.69 20.48
C ASP A 261 6.91 3.53 19.79
N ARG A 262 6.54 4.65 19.18
CA ARG A 262 7.39 5.54 18.39
C ARG A 262 8.01 6.72 19.14
N PRO A 263 8.48 6.65 20.33
CA PRO A 263 9.55 7.55 20.68
C PRO A 263 10.83 7.00 20.07
N TYR A 264 11.72 7.88 19.69
CA TYR A 264 13.08 7.57 19.29
C TYR A 264 13.65 6.45 20.16
N PRO A 265 14.49 5.54 19.60
CA PRO A 265 15.16 4.55 20.42
C PRO A 265 15.80 5.30 21.60
N LYS A 266 15.33 5.02 22.79
CA LYS A 266 15.92 5.58 23.99
C LYS A 266 17.31 4.96 24.12
N LEU A 267 18.32 5.69 23.71
CA LEU A 267 19.72 5.28 23.87
C LEU A 267 20.07 5.13 25.35
N PHE A 268 19.43 5.95 26.19
CA PHE A 268 19.53 5.91 27.64
C PHE A 268 18.18 6.26 28.25
N ASP A 269 17.70 5.45 29.15
CA ASP A 269 16.66 5.84 30.10
C ASP A 269 17.35 6.24 31.38
N GLU A 270 17.65 7.52 31.55
CA GLU A 270 18.31 8.07 32.73
C GLU A 270 17.49 7.82 34.02
N ALA A 271 16.16 7.70 33.89
CA ALA A 271 15.27 7.43 35.01
C ALA A 271 15.34 5.98 35.50
N GLN A 272 15.70 5.04 34.59
CA GLN A 272 15.79 3.62 34.90
C GLN A 272 17.24 3.09 34.90
N GLY A 273 18.19 3.89 34.41
CA GLY A 273 19.60 3.51 34.36
C GLY A 273 19.90 2.38 33.37
N GLU A 274 18.99 2.08 32.47
CA GLU A 274 19.11 0.99 31.50
C GLU A 274 19.45 1.49 30.11
N ASN A 275 20.38 0.79 29.49
CA ASN A 275 20.71 1.00 28.07
C ASN A 275 19.71 0.21 27.23
N THR A 276 18.83 0.91 26.53
CA THR A 276 17.73 0.33 25.74
C THR A 276 18.07 0.11 24.28
N ILE A 277 19.35 0.16 23.87
CA ILE A 277 19.73 -0.16 22.50
C ILE A 277 19.58 -1.66 22.25
N GLY A 278 18.50 -2.03 21.61
CA GLY A 278 18.37 -3.18 20.75
C GLY A 278 18.79 -4.51 21.35
N ARG A 279 18.05 -4.98 22.35
CA ARG A 279 18.05 -6.40 22.70
C ARG A 279 16.65 -6.81 23.13
N ASP A 280 15.81 -7.09 22.16
CA ASP A 280 14.72 -8.03 22.27
C ASP A 280 14.54 -8.71 20.91
#